data_0d502ebfbaecc6bda62e86021271c2f3
#
_entry.id   0d502ebfbaecc6bda62e86021271c2f3
#
_cell.length_a   1.000
_cell.length_b   1.000
_cell.length_c   1.000
_cell.angle_alpha   90.00
_cell.angle_beta   90.00
_cell.angle_gamma   90.00
#
_symmetry.space_group_name_H-M   'P 1'
#
loop_
_entity.id
_entity.type
_entity.pdbx_description
1 polymer ?
#
loop_
_entity_poly.entity_id
_entity_poly.type
_entity_poly.pdbx_seq_one_letter_code
_entity_poly.pdbx_strand_id
1 'polypeptide(L)'
;MATPIRSHLSVSLKQQQEFEKLSPFELKDKLIQLAGDASRQSTQTMLNAGRGNPNWIATTPREAFFTLGTFAIQESKRVWDESDLGGMPQRAGIAKRLSDFVAKNPNAPGIGLIQAAVEYAVKEFKFNADAFVHELIDSIIGDQYPSPDRMLVHAERVVHEYLAKEMCGVKPPAGKFDIFAVEGGTAAMCYIFDSLMVNHLLDRGDKVALALPMFTPYIEVCHLDRFHFNVVEMNASEVSSSDGRHTWQYPDAEIDKLKDPTIKALFFVNPSNPPSVAMRANSMQRLAALVQNNRPDLIVVTDDVYGTFVPGFRSLMAEVPQNTIGVYSFSKYFGCTGWRLGVVAIHEDNIFDKAIAKLPEGIRRELNTRYGPLTLHPEQIKFIDRMVADSRCVALNHTAGLSLPQQVQMTLFSLFALLDKDDRYKKLTKEIVKRRLQALWAGMNLPLPPDAMRADYYATLDIMVWAEKTHGPAFVEFLKKNYHPFDVLFALAEKFSTVLLNGSGFAGPDWSVRVSLANLPDEAYSKIGEQLTTVVQVAVNAWKAQASA
;
A
#
# COMPACT_ATOMS: atom_id res chain seq x y z
N MET A 1 -38.15 2.42 24.06
CA MET A 1 -37.51 3.72 24.37
C MET A 1 -36.31 3.89 23.46
N ALA A 2 -36.16 5.04 22.77
CA ALA A 2 -34.99 5.31 21.98
C ALA A 2 -33.75 5.40 22.89
N THR A 3 -32.66 4.72 22.54
CA THR A 3 -31.43 4.76 23.31
C THR A 3 -30.80 6.17 23.27
N PRO A 4 -30.14 6.64 24.32
CA PRO A 4 -29.63 8.03 24.41
C PRO A 4 -28.70 8.46 23.26
N ILE A 5 -27.93 7.56 22.65
CA ILE A 5 -27.11 7.88 21.47
C ILE A 5 -28.01 8.10 20.25
N ARG A 6 -28.93 7.17 19.97
CA ARG A 6 -29.83 7.21 18.80
C ARG A 6 -30.82 8.38 18.80
N SER A 7 -31.29 8.80 19.96
CA SER A 7 -32.23 9.93 20.06
C SER A 7 -31.63 11.27 19.61
N HIS A 8 -30.31 11.33 19.42
CA HIS A 8 -29.57 12.53 19.04
C HIS A 8 -28.87 12.41 17.69
N LEU A 9 -28.97 11.25 16.99
CA LEU A 9 -28.40 11.08 15.66
C LEU A 9 -29.40 11.56 14.60
N SER A 10 -28.88 12.30 13.59
CA SER A 10 -29.68 12.74 12.44
C SER A 10 -30.01 11.57 11.50
N VAL A 11 -29.29 10.45 11.60
CA VAL A 11 -29.40 9.27 10.74
C VAL A 11 -30.21 8.17 11.42
N SER A 12 -31.33 7.76 10.81
CA SER A 12 -32.18 6.69 11.30
C SER A 12 -31.53 5.31 11.16
N LEU A 13 -31.99 4.32 11.96
CA LEU A 13 -31.53 2.93 11.88
C LEU A 13 -31.66 2.36 10.45
N LYS A 14 -32.77 2.65 9.76
CA LYS A 14 -32.98 2.21 8.38
C LYS A 14 -31.93 2.75 7.43
N GLN A 15 -31.56 4.01 7.57
CA GLN A 15 -30.49 4.62 6.77
C GLN A 15 -29.13 4.03 7.10
N GLN A 16 -28.84 3.71 8.37
CA GLN A 16 -27.59 3.03 8.75
C GLN A 16 -27.49 1.65 8.09
N GLN A 17 -28.58 0.88 8.07
CA GLN A 17 -28.65 -0.42 7.38
C GLN A 17 -28.48 -0.29 5.85
N GLU A 18 -28.91 0.82 5.26
CA GLU A 18 -28.65 1.12 3.85
C GLU A 18 -27.16 1.44 3.62
N PHE A 19 -26.54 2.15 4.55
CA PHE A 19 -25.11 2.49 4.49
C PHE A 19 -24.18 1.30 4.72
N GLU A 20 -24.62 0.22 5.36
CA GLU A 20 -23.85 -1.04 5.45
C GLU A 20 -23.49 -1.63 4.10
N LYS A 21 -24.26 -1.32 3.07
CA LYS A 21 -24.02 -1.79 1.70
C LYS A 21 -22.94 -0.99 0.97
N LEU A 22 -22.53 0.14 1.54
CA LEU A 22 -21.51 1.00 0.96
C LEU A 22 -20.11 0.52 1.34
N SER A 23 -19.15 0.72 0.45
CA SER A 23 -17.75 0.56 0.82
C SER A 23 -17.36 1.56 1.91
N PRO A 24 -16.31 1.28 2.72
CA PRO A 24 -15.85 2.22 3.75
C PRO A 24 -15.51 3.61 3.21
N PHE A 25 -15.15 3.70 1.93
CA PHE A 25 -14.75 4.96 1.30
C PHE A 25 -15.97 5.82 0.93
N GLU A 26 -17.06 5.22 0.43
CA GLU A 26 -18.33 5.91 0.17
C GLU A 26 -19.03 6.31 1.48
N LEU A 27 -19.05 5.41 2.46
CA LEU A 27 -19.55 5.73 3.81
C LEU A 27 -18.77 6.90 4.43
N LYS A 28 -17.45 6.93 4.26
CA LYS A 28 -16.60 8.03 4.72
C LYS A 28 -17.05 9.38 4.16
N ASP A 29 -17.46 9.43 2.90
CA ASP A 29 -17.86 10.71 2.29
C ASP A 29 -19.17 11.23 2.91
N LYS A 30 -20.07 10.34 3.30
CA LYS A 30 -21.26 10.69 4.10
C LYS A 30 -20.88 11.20 5.50
N LEU A 31 -19.93 10.54 6.15
CA LEU A 31 -19.42 10.97 7.46
C LEU A 31 -18.70 12.34 7.38
N ILE A 32 -17.98 12.62 6.29
CA ILE A 32 -17.35 13.92 6.05
C ILE A 32 -18.41 15.02 5.92
N GLN A 33 -19.51 14.75 5.22
CA GLN A 33 -20.61 15.71 5.10
C GLN A 33 -21.19 16.03 6.48
N LEU A 34 -21.54 15.04 7.26
CA LEU A 34 -22.08 15.23 8.62
C LEU A 34 -21.09 15.96 9.54
N ALA A 35 -19.83 15.58 9.52
CA ALA A 35 -18.78 16.24 10.29
C ALA A 35 -18.56 17.69 9.84
N GLY A 36 -18.67 17.97 8.54
CA GLY A 36 -18.59 19.33 7.99
C GLY A 36 -19.76 20.20 8.44
N ASP A 37 -20.97 19.65 8.46
CA ASP A 37 -22.16 20.35 8.95
C ASP A 37 -22.05 20.64 10.46
N ALA A 38 -21.60 19.67 11.27
CA ALA A 38 -21.32 19.85 12.68
C ALA A 38 -20.22 20.91 12.93
N SER A 39 -19.15 20.88 12.15
CA SER A 39 -18.06 21.87 12.24
C SER A 39 -18.51 23.30 11.90
N ARG A 40 -19.44 23.47 10.96
CA ARG A 40 -20.02 24.80 10.64
C ARG A 40 -20.93 25.33 11.74
N GLN A 41 -21.58 24.43 12.49
CA GLN A 41 -22.49 24.79 13.59
C GLN A 41 -21.74 24.99 14.91
N SER A 42 -20.49 24.58 14.99
CA SER A 42 -19.63 24.68 16.17
C SER A 42 -18.28 25.29 15.80
N THR A 43 -17.48 25.68 16.81
CA THR A 43 -16.10 26.14 16.60
C THR A 43 -15.09 24.99 16.47
N GLN A 44 -15.56 23.76 16.32
CA GLN A 44 -14.69 22.58 16.26
C GLN A 44 -14.11 22.39 14.86
N THR A 45 -12.80 22.12 14.80
CA THR A 45 -12.12 21.74 13.56
C THR A 45 -12.40 20.27 13.24
N MET A 46 -12.78 19.98 12.00
CA MET A 46 -13.00 18.60 11.54
C MET A 46 -11.71 17.76 11.59
N LEU A 47 -11.77 16.62 12.26
CA LEU A 47 -10.70 15.62 12.36
C LEU A 47 -11.01 14.42 11.44
N ASN A 48 -10.43 14.37 10.26
CA ASN A 48 -10.64 13.25 9.33
C ASN A 48 -9.47 12.26 9.38
N ALA A 49 -9.55 11.27 10.27
CA ALA A 49 -8.59 10.16 10.36
C ALA A 49 -8.98 8.95 9.47
N GLY A 50 -9.93 9.11 8.55
CA GLY A 50 -10.29 8.09 7.54
C GLY A 50 -9.36 8.09 6.32
N ARG A 51 -8.56 9.13 6.10
CA ARG A 51 -7.64 9.23 4.95
C ARG A 51 -6.35 8.44 5.18
N GLY A 52 -5.81 7.83 4.11
CA GLY A 52 -4.57 7.06 4.19
C GLY A 52 -3.32 7.81 3.73
N ASN A 53 -3.42 9.07 3.26
CA ASN A 53 -2.26 9.86 2.86
C ASN A 53 -1.53 10.41 4.09
N PRO A 54 -0.18 10.34 4.16
CA PRO A 54 0.55 10.93 5.27
C PRO A 54 0.57 12.47 5.17
N ASN A 55 0.76 13.14 6.33
CA ASN A 55 0.96 14.58 6.41
C ASN A 55 2.44 15.01 6.47
N TRP A 56 3.33 14.08 6.22
CA TRP A 56 4.76 14.33 6.00
C TRP A 56 5.14 14.07 4.55
N ILE A 57 6.25 14.64 4.14
CA ILE A 57 6.86 14.43 2.84
C ILE A 57 8.37 14.27 2.98
N ALA A 58 8.98 13.43 2.14
CA ALA A 58 10.44 13.42 1.97
C ALA A 58 10.84 14.65 1.14
N THR A 59 11.45 15.65 1.76
CA THR A 59 11.78 16.92 1.08
C THR A 59 13.00 16.80 0.17
N THR A 60 14.11 16.24 0.67
CA THR A 60 15.39 16.15 -0.06
C THR A 60 15.27 15.53 -1.46
N PRO A 61 14.63 14.37 -1.68
CA PRO A 61 14.49 13.82 -3.03
C PRO A 61 13.58 14.67 -3.95
N ARG A 62 12.63 15.44 -3.39
CA ARG A 62 11.83 16.40 -4.17
C ARG A 62 12.65 17.60 -4.60
N GLU A 63 13.42 18.15 -3.69
CA GLU A 63 14.36 19.25 -3.99
C GLU A 63 15.35 18.83 -5.07
N ALA A 64 15.92 17.62 -4.94
CA ALA A 64 16.80 17.06 -5.97
C ALA A 64 16.11 16.92 -7.33
N PHE A 65 14.87 16.48 -7.37
CA PHE A 65 14.09 16.37 -8.60
C PHE A 65 13.91 17.73 -9.29
N PHE A 66 13.51 18.77 -8.55
CA PHE A 66 13.32 20.10 -9.15
C PHE A 66 14.64 20.74 -9.58
N THR A 67 15.72 20.58 -8.80
CA THR A 67 17.05 21.08 -9.15
C THR A 67 17.61 20.35 -10.38
N LEU A 68 17.41 19.03 -10.47
CA LEU A 68 17.78 18.24 -11.64
C LEU A 68 17.02 18.68 -12.89
N GLY A 69 15.72 19.01 -12.75
CA GLY A 69 14.90 19.58 -13.81
C GLY A 69 15.43 20.94 -14.31
N THR A 70 15.94 21.78 -13.40
CA THR A 70 16.58 23.03 -13.77
C THR A 70 17.82 22.80 -14.64
N PHE A 71 18.66 21.84 -14.26
CA PHE A 71 19.82 21.43 -15.08
C PHE A 71 19.39 20.86 -16.43
N ALA A 72 18.30 20.07 -16.46
CA ALA A 72 17.78 19.49 -17.70
C ALA A 72 17.37 20.57 -18.71
N ILE A 73 16.68 21.61 -18.28
CA ILE A 73 16.35 22.76 -19.14
C ILE A 73 17.60 23.50 -19.61
N GLN A 74 18.63 23.65 -18.77
CA GLN A 74 19.90 24.25 -19.20
C GLN A 74 20.58 23.41 -20.27
N GLU A 75 20.56 22.08 -20.15
CA GLU A 75 21.10 21.17 -21.19
C GLU A 75 20.31 21.26 -22.50
N SER A 76 18.99 21.39 -22.45
CA SER A 76 18.18 21.59 -23.64
C SER A 76 18.53 22.90 -24.35
N LYS A 77 18.64 24.01 -23.63
CA LYS A 77 19.04 25.31 -24.16
C LYS A 77 20.48 25.33 -24.68
N ARG A 78 21.38 24.55 -24.07
CA ARG A 78 22.75 24.40 -24.54
C ARG A 78 22.84 23.80 -25.94
N VAL A 79 21.92 22.89 -26.28
CA VAL A 79 21.89 22.23 -27.60
C VAL A 79 21.30 23.14 -28.67
N TRP A 80 20.21 23.80 -28.32
CA TRP A 80 19.49 24.72 -29.19
C TRP A 80 18.65 25.65 -28.34
N ASP A 81 18.78 26.96 -28.56
CA ASP A 81 18.07 27.99 -27.82
C ASP A 81 17.49 29.01 -28.81
N GLU A 82 16.19 28.93 -29.01
CA GLU A 82 15.46 29.84 -29.87
C GLU A 82 14.16 30.29 -29.16
N SER A 83 14.25 31.43 -28.48
CA SER A 83 13.15 31.97 -27.67
C SER A 83 12.74 30.96 -26.55
N ASP A 84 11.53 30.39 -26.64
CA ASP A 84 11.02 29.44 -25.67
C ASP A 84 11.26 27.97 -26.05
N LEU A 85 12.02 27.72 -27.12
CA LEU A 85 12.36 26.38 -27.61
C LEU A 85 13.76 25.94 -27.12
N GLY A 86 13.91 24.66 -26.83
CA GLY A 86 15.19 24.02 -26.51
C GLY A 86 15.34 22.69 -27.24
N GLY A 87 16.58 22.24 -27.43
CA GLY A 87 16.87 20.96 -28.10
C GLY A 87 16.91 19.79 -27.11
N MET A 88 17.08 18.58 -27.64
CA MET A 88 17.22 17.37 -26.85
C MET A 88 18.60 17.30 -26.19
N PRO A 89 18.69 16.98 -24.89
CA PRO A 89 19.97 16.82 -24.20
C PRO A 89 20.89 15.81 -24.88
N GLN A 90 22.17 16.13 -24.97
CA GLN A 90 23.16 15.25 -25.56
C GLN A 90 23.92 14.44 -24.51
N ARG A 91 23.97 13.12 -24.70
CA ARG A 91 24.61 12.18 -23.77
C ARG A 91 26.10 12.44 -23.54
N ALA A 92 26.87 12.72 -24.62
CA ALA A 92 28.31 12.85 -24.51
C ALA A 92 28.72 13.97 -23.54
N GLY A 93 29.44 13.62 -22.47
CA GLY A 93 29.97 14.55 -21.47
C GLY A 93 28.94 15.17 -20.52
N ILE A 94 27.70 14.68 -20.51
CA ILE A 94 26.63 15.24 -19.67
C ILE A 94 26.91 15.08 -18.17
N ALA A 95 27.57 13.99 -17.76
CA ALA A 95 27.95 13.78 -16.37
C ALA A 95 28.95 14.81 -15.89
N LYS A 96 29.92 15.18 -16.74
CA LYS A 96 30.88 16.26 -16.45
C LYS A 96 30.15 17.61 -16.32
N ARG A 97 29.24 17.92 -17.23
CA ARG A 97 28.46 19.17 -17.18
C ARG A 97 27.56 19.24 -15.94
N LEU A 98 26.98 18.10 -15.52
CA LEU A 98 26.26 18.03 -14.25
C LEU A 98 27.20 18.29 -13.06
N SER A 99 28.38 17.70 -13.04
CA SER A 99 29.41 17.97 -12.01
C SER A 99 29.77 19.45 -11.94
N ASP A 100 29.94 20.11 -13.10
CA ASP A 100 30.21 21.54 -13.16
C ASP A 100 29.01 22.38 -12.68
N PHE A 101 27.82 21.96 -12.99
CA PHE A 101 26.59 22.58 -12.46
C PHE A 101 26.52 22.47 -10.94
N VAL A 102 26.78 21.28 -10.37
CA VAL A 102 26.85 21.04 -8.92
C VAL A 102 27.88 21.97 -8.27
N ALA A 103 29.09 22.04 -8.83
CA ALA A 103 30.17 22.89 -8.30
C ALA A 103 29.82 24.39 -8.32
N LYS A 104 29.06 24.85 -9.33
CA LYS A 104 28.60 26.24 -9.46
C LYS A 104 27.41 26.57 -8.56
N ASN A 105 26.66 25.57 -8.11
CA ASN A 105 25.44 25.73 -7.33
C ASN A 105 25.46 24.96 -6.01
N PRO A 106 26.51 25.11 -5.16
CA PRO A 106 26.69 24.26 -3.97
C PRO A 106 25.57 24.38 -2.94
N ASN A 107 24.79 25.46 -2.99
CA ASN A 107 23.68 25.71 -2.06
C ASN A 107 22.30 25.44 -2.67
N ALA A 108 22.22 24.88 -3.89
CA ALA A 108 20.94 24.55 -4.49
C ALA A 108 20.24 23.44 -3.71
N PRO A 109 18.89 23.51 -3.49
CA PRO A 109 18.15 22.51 -2.77
C PRO A 109 18.34 21.11 -3.38
N GLY A 110 18.64 20.11 -2.56
CA GLY A 110 18.81 18.71 -2.99
C GLY A 110 20.08 18.41 -3.79
N ILE A 111 20.99 19.40 -4.01
CA ILE A 111 22.19 19.25 -4.83
C ILE A 111 23.14 18.16 -4.29
N GLY A 112 23.26 18.04 -2.96
CA GLY A 112 24.06 17.01 -2.32
C GLY A 112 23.55 15.59 -2.61
N LEU A 113 22.22 15.41 -2.71
CA LEU A 113 21.65 14.12 -3.11
C LEU A 113 21.94 13.82 -4.58
N ILE A 114 21.87 14.80 -5.47
CA ILE A 114 22.18 14.61 -6.90
C ILE A 114 23.64 14.12 -7.06
N GLN A 115 24.58 14.79 -6.41
CA GLN A 115 25.99 14.40 -6.44
C GLN A 115 26.19 12.98 -5.90
N ALA A 116 25.72 12.72 -4.68
CA ALA A 116 25.86 11.42 -4.03
C ALA A 116 25.19 10.29 -4.81
N ALA A 117 24.05 10.55 -5.46
CA ALA A 117 23.32 9.61 -6.29
C ALA A 117 24.13 9.16 -7.51
N VAL A 118 24.75 10.10 -8.22
CA VAL A 118 25.59 9.77 -9.38
C VAL A 118 26.85 9.01 -8.93
N GLU A 119 27.54 9.47 -7.89
CA GLU A 119 28.70 8.79 -7.33
C GLU A 119 28.37 7.35 -6.89
N TYR A 120 27.26 7.17 -6.18
CA TYR A 120 26.78 5.85 -5.73
C TYR A 120 26.47 4.94 -6.92
N ALA A 121 25.74 5.43 -7.91
CA ALA A 121 25.33 4.65 -9.09
C ALA A 121 26.55 4.18 -9.90
N VAL A 122 27.54 5.05 -10.11
CA VAL A 122 28.78 4.71 -10.80
C VAL A 122 29.61 3.71 -9.98
N LYS A 123 29.72 3.92 -8.67
CA LYS A 123 30.53 3.08 -7.80
C LYS A 123 29.92 1.70 -7.55
N GLU A 124 28.65 1.65 -7.15
CA GLU A 124 28.01 0.41 -6.70
C GLU A 124 27.41 -0.39 -7.88
N PHE A 125 26.71 0.28 -8.81
CA PHE A 125 26.09 -0.39 -9.95
C PHE A 125 26.99 -0.49 -11.17
N LYS A 126 28.18 0.17 -11.16
CA LYS A 126 29.10 0.23 -12.30
C LYS A 126 28.47 0.87 -13.55
N PHE A 127 27.53 1.80 -13.33
CA PHE A 127 26.92 2.51 -14.45
C PHE A 127 27.93 3.40 -15.18
N ASN A 128 27.77 3.51 -16.49
CA ASN A 128 28.40 4.58 -17.24
C ASN A 128 27.77 5.91 -16.81
N ALA A 129 28.57 6.85 -16.32
CA ALA A 129 28.09 8.10 -15.76
C ALA A 129 27.25 8.91 -16.76
N ASP A 130 27.74 9.07 -18.01
CA ASP A 130 27.02 9.80 -19.05
C ASP A 130 25.69 9.12 -19.41
N ALA A 131 25.64 7.77 -19.43
CA ALA A 131 24.43 7.05 -19.72
C ALA A 131 23.36 7.22 -18.62
N PHE A 132 23.78 7.10 -17.36
CA PHE A 132 22.89 7.25 -16.23
C PHE A 132 22.36 8.68 -16.09
N VAL A 133 23.25 9.66 -16.15
CA VAL A 133 22.86 11.08 -16.08
C VAL A 133 21.95 11.44 -17.26
N HIS A 134 22.27 10.98 -18.46
CA HIS A 134 21.44 11.25 -19.64
C HIS A 134 20.03 10.64 -19.46
N GLU A 135 19.92 9.38 -19.00
CA GLU A 135 18.62 8.77 -18.74
C GLU A 135 17.76 9.62 -17.79
N LEU A 136 18.35 10.15 -16.71
CA LEU A 136 17.62 11.01 -15.77
C LEU A 136 17.22 12.35 -16.40
N ILE A 137 18.12 12.98 -17.15
CA ILE A 137 17.92 14.33 -17.71
C ILE A 137 16.92 14.32 -18.87
N ASP A 138 17.05 13.37 -19.76
CA ASP A 138 16.14 13.17 -20.89
C ASP A 138 14.72 12.79 -20.39
N SER A 139 14.66 11.88 -19.41
CA SER A 139 13.39 11.45 -18.84
C SER A 139 12.67 12.51 -18.01
N ILE A 140 13.38 13.39 -17.29
CA ILE A 140 12.73 14.42 -16.47
C ILE A 140 12.07 15.51 -17.31
N ILE A 141 12.58 15.74 -18.54
CA ILE A 141 11.96 16.65 -19.51
C ILE A 141 10.61 16.12 -19.96
N GLY A 142 10.49 14.78 -20.14
CA GLY A 142 9.24 14.13 -20.49
C GLY A 142 8.79 14.36 -21.93
N ASP A 143 9.72 14.52 -22.85
CA ASP A 143 9.50 14.78 -24.27
C ASP A 143 9.19 13.53 -25.08
N GLN A 144 9.48 12.33 -24.53
CA GLN A 144 9.34 11.06 -25.21
C GLN A 144 8.48 10.06 -24.43
N TYR A 145 8.04 9.04 -25.15
CA TYR A 145 7.33 7.91 -24.54
C TYR A 145 8.28 6.99 -23.76
N PRO A 146 7.80 6.28 -22.70
CA PRO A 146 8.64 5.34 -21.95
C PRO A 146 9.27 4.28 -22.85
N SER A 147 10.61 4.16 -22.80
CA SER A 147 11.38 3.12 -23.47
C SER A 147 12.60 2.74 -22.62
N PRO A 148 12.77 1.48 -22.24
CA PRO A 148 11.84 0.35 -22.50
C PRO A 148 10.50 0.50 -21.77
N ASP A 149 9.49 -0.15 -22.29
CA ASP A 149 8.08 0.00 -21.87
C ASP A 149 7.81 -0.36 -20.40
N ARG A 150 8.61 -1.27 -19.81
CA ARG A 150 8.46 -1.74 -18.44
C ARG A 150 8.99 -0.73 -17.43
N MET A 151 10.21 -0.28 -17.64
CA MET A 151 10.88 0.70 -16.81
C MET A 151 12.19 1.16 -17.47
N LEU A 152 12.65 2.38 -17.19
CA LEU A 152 13.97 2.87 -17.56
C LEU A 152 15.07 1.94 -17.02
N VAL A 153 16.09 1.68 -17.80
CA VAL A 153 17.11 0.63 -17.54
C VAL A 153 17.87 0.85 -16.23
N HIS A 154 18.37 2.07 -16.01
CA HIS A 154 19.11 2.37 -14.78
C HIS A 154 18.16 2.54 -13.59
N ALA A 155 16.97 3.12 -13.81
CA ALA A 155 15.94 3.24 -12.81
C ALA A 155 15.50 1.86 -12.28
N GLU A 156 15.30 0.88 -13.16
CA GLU A 156 14.94 -0.49 -12.78
C GLU A 156 16.00 -1.10 -11.83
N ARG A 157 17.27 -0.95 -12.16
CA ARG A 157 18.35 -1.47 -11.32
C ARG A 157 18.42 -0.81 -9.94
N VAL A 158 18.21 0.51 -9.89
CA VAL A 158 18.19 1.26 -8.62
C VAL A 158 16.99 0.85 -7.76
N VAL A 159 15.82 0.76 -8.36
CA VAL A 159 14.59 0.36 -7.66
C VAL A 159 14.65 -1.09 -7.20
N HIS A 160 15.23 -1.99 -8.01
CA HIS A 160 15.52 -3.37 -7.61
C HIS A 160 16.33 -3.43 -6.31
N GLU A 161 17.43 -2.69 -6.23
CA GLU A 161 18.28 -2.68 -5.04
C GLU A 161 17.55 -2.13 -3.81
N TYR A 162 16.75 -1.08 -4.02
CA TYR A 162 15.90 -0.54 -2.96
C TYR A 162 14.89 -1.58 -2.45
N LEU A 163 14.18 -2.26 -3.34
CA LEU A 163 13.23 -3.30 -2.96
C LEU A 163 13.92 -4.50 -2.29
N ALA A 164 15.06 -4.94 -2.81
CA ALA A 164 15.84 -6.01 -2.20
C ALA A 164 16.23 -5.67 -0.75
N LYS A 165 16.69 -4.44 -0.51
CA LYS A 165 17.01 -3.93 0.84
C LYS A 165 15.77 -3.92 1.75
N GLU A 166 14.67 -3.33 1.28
CA GLU A 166 13.50 -3.06 2.13
C GLU A 166 12.58 -4.28 2.31
N MET A 167 12.43 -5.10 1.27
CA MET A 167 11.48 -6.23 1.26
C MET A 167 12.15 -7.57 1.55
N CYS A 168 13.44 -7.73 1.20
CA CYS A 168 14.15 -8.99 1.40
C CYS A 168 15.17 -8.96 2.55
N GLY A 169 15.49 -7.77 3.07
CA GLY A 169 16.41 -7.60 4.20
C GLY A 169 17.85 -8.03 3.90
N VAL A 170 18.55 -8.59 4.90
CA VAL A 170 19.99 -8.89 4.84
C VAL A 170 20.32 -10.05 3.88
N LYS A 171 19.37 -10.91 3.60
CA LYS A 171 19.55 -12.10 2.73
C LYS A 171 18.49 -12.10 1.63
N PRO A 172 18.67 -11.32 0.57
CA PRO A 172 17.79 -11.41 -0.59
C PRO A 172 17.93 -12.80 -1.25
N PRO A 173 16.89 -13.29 -1.96
CA PRO A 173 16.99 -14.52 -2.73
C PRO A 173 18.05 -14.39 -3.83
N ALA A 174 18.56 -15.54 -4.29
CA ALA A 174 19.44 -15.58 -5.46
C ALA A 174 18.64 -15.17 -6.71
N GLY A 175 19.32 -14.56 -7.68
CA GLY A 175 18.69 -14.04 -8.89
C GLY A 175 18.20 -12.59 -8.71
N LYS A 176 17.41 -12.12 -9.65
CA LYS A 176 16.89 -10.74 -9.66
C LYS A 176 15.37 -10.73 -9.82
N PHE A 177 14.78 -9.62 -9.42
CA PHE A 177 13.40 -9.29 -9.76
C PHE A 177 13.38 -8.40 -11.00
N ASP A 178 12.60 -8.76 -11.98
CA ASP A 178 12.18 -7.86 -13.06
C ASP A 178 11.10 -6.94 -12.50
N ILE A 179 11.15 -5.63 -12.85
CA ILE A 179 10.28 -4.62 -12.24
C ILE A 179 9.50 -3.87 -13.31
N PHE A 180 8.21 -3.71 -13.08
CA PHE A 180 7.31 -2.90 -13.89
C PHE A 180 6.84 -1.69 -13.07
N ALA A 181 7.14 -0.48 -13.56
CA ALA A 181 6.72 0.77 -12.94
C ALA A 181 5.27 1.10 -13.32
N VAL A 182 4.43 1.33 -12.30
CA VAL A 182 2.98 1.51 -12.46
C VAL A 182 2.44 2.68 -11.63
N GLU A 183 1.20 3.08 -11.89
CA GLU A 183 0.55 4.25 -11.29
C GLU A 183 0.02 3.96 -9.86
N GLY A 184 0.89 3.40 -9.02
CA GLY A 184 0.63 3.05 -7.61
C GLY A 184 0.06 1.63 -7.43
N GLY A 185 -0.06 1.19 -6.17
CA GLY A 185 -0.42 -0.19 -5.84
C GLY A 185 -1.79 -0.63 -6.38
N THR A 186 -2.78 0.26 -6.44
CA THR A 186 -4.11 -0.09 -6.98
C THR A 186 -4.07 -0.39 -8.48
N ALA A 187 -3.33 0.41 -9.26
CA ALA A 187 -3.13 0.12 -10.68
C ALA A 187 -2.36 -1.19 -10.88
N ALA A 188 -1.31 -1.44 -10.06
CA ALA A 188 -0.60 -2.71 -10.05
C ALA A 188 -1.55 -3.90 -9.92
N MET A 189 -2.46 -3.87 -8.95
CA MET A 189 -3.42 -4.96 -8.73
C MET A 189 -4.37 -5.14 -9.92
N CYS A 190 -4.87 -4.05 -10.52
CA CYS A 190 -5.70 -4.14 -11.71
C CYS A 190 -4.96 -4.85 -12.88
N TYR A 191 -3.70 -4.49 -13.10
CA TYR A 191 -2.88 -5.10 -14.14
C TYR A 191 -2.57 -6.57 -13.85
N ILE A 192 -2.27 -6.90 -12.58
CA ILE A 192 -2.02 -8.28 -12.15
C ILE A 192 -3.25 -9.16 -12.37
N PHE A 193 -4.41 -8.75 -11.88
CA PHE A 193 -5.65 -9.53 -12.03
C PHE A 193 -5.99 -9.74 -13.52
N ASP A 194 -5.91 -8.68 -14.32
CA ASP A 194 -6.19 -8.76 -15.74
C ASP A 194 -5.24 -9.70 -16.47
N SER A 195 -3.94 -9.55 -16.24
CA SER A 195 -2.92 -10.35 -16.92
C SER A 195 -2.94 -11.82 -16.47
N LEU A 196 -3.25 -12.11 -15.20
CA LEU A 196 -3.45 -13.48 -14.73
C LEU A 196 -4.60 -14.18 -15.50
N MET A 197 -5.72 -13.46 -15.71
CA MET A 197 -6.87 -13.97 -16.46
C MET A 197 -6.54 -14.15 -17.95
N VAL A 198 -5.99 -13.13 -18.58
CA VAL A 198 -5.70 -13.13 -20.02
C VAL A 198 -4.68 -14.21 -20.39
N ASN A 199 -3.74 -14.51 -19.49
CA ASN A 199 -2.73 -15.55 -19.71
C ASN A 199 -3.14 -16.93 -19.16
N HIS A 200 -4.41 -17.13 -18.80
CA HIS A 200 -4.95 -18.40 -18.30
C HIS A 200 -4.19 -18.99 -17.10
N LEU A 201 -3.68 -18.10 -16.26
CA LEU A 201 -3.10 -18.47 -14.96
C LEU A 201 -4.19 -18.52 -13.89
N LEU A 202 -5.23 -17.71 -14.05
CA LEU A 202 -6.51 -17.78 -13.34
C LEU A 202 -7.65 -17.72 -14.36
N ASP A 203 -8.74 -18.40 -14.06
CA ASP A 203 -9.97 -18.37 -14.83
C ASP A 203 -11.15 -17.88 -13.96
N ARG A 204 -12.19 -17.41 -14.63
CA ARG A 204 -13.43 -17.00 -13.94
C ARG A 204 -13.99 -18.16 -13.13
N GLY A 205 -14.28 -17.91 -11.85
CA GLY A 205 -14.80 -18.92 -10.94
C GLY A 205 -13.72 -19.73 -10.22
N ASP A 206 -12.44 -19.48 -10.46
CA ASP A 206 -11.36 -20.11 -9.69
C ASP A 206 -11.45 -19.75 -8.21
N LYS A 207 -10.97 -20.66 -7.36
CA LYS A 207 -10.83 -20.39 -5.93
C LYS A 207 -9.57 -19.58 -5.67
N VAL A 208 -9.74 -18.48 -4.95
CA VAL A 208 -8.65 -17.62 -4.48
C VAL A 208 -8.75 -17.42 -2.98
N ALA A 209 -7.65 -17.46 -2.28
CA ALA A 209 -7.59 -17.16 -0.85
C ALA A 209 -7.32 -15.66 -0.64
N LEU A 210 -8.08 -15.03 0.25
CA LEU A 210 -7.85 -13.66 0.72
C LEU A 210 -7.42 -13.69 2.17
N ALA A 211 -6.26 -13.11 2.48
CA ALA A 211 -5.78 -12.95 3.85
C ALA A 211 -6.44 -11.74 4.51
N LEU A 212 -7.46 -12.00 5.32
CA LEU A 212 -8.32 -11.00 5.93
C LEU A 212 -7.89 -10.65 7.37
N PRO A 213 -8.15 -9.42 7.84
CA PRO A 213 -8.76 -8.30 7.11
C PRO A 213 -7.78 -7.67 6.12
N MET A 214 -8.31 -7.10 5.00
CA MET A 214 -7.49 -6.49 3.97
C MET A 214 -8.13 -5.25 3.34
N PHE A 215 -7.35 -4.56 2.51
CA PHE A 215 -7.77 -3.36 1.80
C PHE A 215 -8.99 -3.64 0.89
N THR A 216 -10.11 -2.98 1.17
CA THR A 216 -11.43 -3.23 0.56
C THR A 216 -11.41 -3.35 -0.96
N PRO A 217 -10.73 -2.50 -1.75
CA PRO A 217 -10.69 -2.66 -3.20
C PRO A 217 -10.18 -4.01 -3.68
N TYR A 218 -9.34 -4.70 -2.91
CA TYR A 218 -8.85 -6.04 -3.28
C TYR A 218 -9.88 -7.13 -2.99
N ILE A 219 -10.78 -6.90 -2.03
CA ILE A 219 -11.94 -7.76 -1.79
C ILE A 219 -12.97 -7.57 -2.92
N GLU A 220 -13.28 -6.30 -3.23
CA GLU A 220 -14.28 -5.93 -4.23
C GLU A 220 -13.92 -6.45 -5.63
N VAL A 221 -12.65 -6.32 -6.03
CA VAL A 221 -12.16 -6.79 -7.33
C VAL A 221 -12.48 -8.28 -7.56
N CYS A 222 -12.35 -9.13 -6.54
CA CYS A 222 -12.62 -10.57 -6.66
C CYS A 222 -14.10 -10.87 -7.01
N HIS A 223 -15.02 -9.97 -6.67
CA HIS A 223 -16.45 -10.11 -6.90
C HIS A 223 -16.94 -9.44 -8.19
N LEU A 224 -16.10 -8.68 -8.89
CA LEU A 224 -16.49 -8.10 -10.18
C LEU A 224 -16.86 -9.21 -11.16
N ASP A 225 -17.91 -9.00 -11.96
CA ASP A 225 -18.40 -9.97 -12.95
C ASP A 225 -17.31 -10.48 -13.89
N ARG A 226 -16.32 -9.66 -14.18
CA ARG A 226 -15.17 -9.99 -15.01
C ARG A 226 -14.31 -11.11 -14.42
N PHE A 227 -14.12 -11.13 -13.10
CA PHE A 227 -13.28 -12.09 -12.37
C PHE A 227 -14.13 -13.18 -11.71
N HIS A 228 -15.11 -12.78 -10.93
CA HIS A 228 -16.10 -13.66 -10.27
C HIS A 228 -15.46 -14.86 -9.57
N PHE A 229 -14.40 -14.60 -8.77
CA PHE A 229 -13.68 -15.63 -8.06
C PHE A 229 -14.48 -16.21 -6.88
N ASN A 230 -14.25 -17.48 -6.59
CA ASN A 230 -14.73 -18.13 -5.36
C ASN A 230 -13.73 -17.84 -4.24
N VAL A 231 -14.09 -16.93 -3.35
CA VAL A 231 -13.21 -16.48 -2.27
C VAL A 231 -13.17 -17.49 -1.13
N VAL A 232 -11.96 -17.86 -0.71
CA VAL A 232 -11.67 -18.58 0.52
C VAL A 232 -11.03 -17.61 1.50
N GLU A 233 -11.69 -17.37 2.61
CA GLU A 233 -11.19 -16.47 3.64
C GLU A 233 -10.11 -17.14 4.49
N MET A 234 -8.95 -16.51 4.60
CA MET A 234 -7.88 -16.82 5.55
C MET A 234 -7.86 -15.70 6.59
N ASN A 235 -8.37 -15.98 7.78
CA ASN A 235 -8.66 -14.96 8.78
C ASN A 235 -7.54 -14.78 9.81
N ALA A 236 -7.10 -13.54 10.05
CA ALA A 236 -6.20 -13.19 11.15
C ALA A 236 -6.96 -13.19 12.49
N SER A 237 -7.43 -14.36 12.89
CA SER A 237 -8.38 -14.57 13.99
C SER A 237 -7.72 -14.86 15.34
N GLU A 238 -6.39 -14.86 15.44
CA GLU A 238 -5.71 -15.10 16.70
C GLU A 238 -6.00 -14.00 17.73
N VAL A 239 -6.31 -14.43 18.95
CA VAL A 239 -6.52 -13.55 20.10
C VAL A 239 -5.47 -13.82 21.18
N SER A 240 -5.11 -12.78 21.91
CA SER A 240 -4.22 -12.89 23.06
C SER A 240 -4.89 -13.64 24.21
N SER A 241 -4.24 -14.68 24.74
CA SER A 241 -4.73 -15.45 25.87
C SER A 241 -4.79 -14.65 27.18
N SER A 242 -4.05 -13.54 27.28
CA SER A 242 -3.99 -12.72 28.47
C SER A 242 -5.13 -11.72 28.62
N ASP A 243 -5.70 -11.24 27.49
CA ASP A 243 -6.68 -10.15 27.53
C ASP A 243 -7.72 -10.19 26.39
N GLY A 244 -7.79 -11.27 25.61
CA GLY A 244 -8.80 -11.48 24.57
C GLY A 244 -8.69 -10.56 23.35
N ARG A 245 -7.70 -9.65 23.29
CA ARG A 245 -7.55 -8.73 22.16
C ARG A 245 -7.05 -9.43 20.91
N HIS A 246 -7.41 -8.92 19.74
CA HIS A 246 -6.87 -9.37 18.47
C HIS A 246 -5.37 -9.13 18.38
N THR A 247 -4.60 -10.17 18.00
CA THR A 247 -3.17 -10.05 17.67
C THR A 247 -2.98 -9.82 16.17
N TRP A 248 -4.05 -9.96 15.38
CA TRP A 248 -4.06 -9.85 13.93
C TRP A 248 -3.08 -10.82 13.26
N GLN A 249 -2.91 -12.00 13.89
CA GLN A 249 -2.11 -13.10 13.37
C GLN A 249 -3.00 -14.24 12.89
N TYR A 250 -2.45 -15.03 11.99
CA TYR A 250 -3.15 -16.15 11.37
C TYR A 250 -2.84 -17.44 12.15
N PRO A 251 -3.86 -18.10 12.74
CA PRO A 251 -3.69 -19.43 13.29
C PRO A 251 -3.22 -20.43 12.24
N ASP A 252 -2.52 -21.48 12.66
CA ASP A 252 -2.02 -22.52 11.76
C ASP A 252 -3.13 -23.13 10.89
N ALA A 253 -4.33 -23.32 11.45
CA ALA A 253 -5.49 -23.85 10.73
C ALA A 253 -5.94 -22.95 9.56
N GLU A 254 -5.77 -21.63 9.70
CA GLU A 254 -6.10 -20.69 8.62
C GLU A 254 -5.08 -20.77 7.48
N ILE A 255 -3.78 -20.87 7.80
CA ILE A 255 -2.73 -21.07 6.81
C ILE A 255 -2.90 -22.44 6.11
N ASP A 256 -3.29 -23.48 6.85
CA ASP A 256 -3.48 -24.83 6.34
C ASP A 256 -4.62 -24.97 5.32
N LYS A 257 -5.54 -24.02 5.24
CA LYS A 257 -6.54 -23.95 4.14
C LYS A 257 -5.88 -23.94 2.76
N LEU A 258 -4.70 -23.34 2.64
CA LEU A 258 -3.93 -23.30 1.39
C LEU A 258 -3.41 -24.66 0.91
N LYS A 259 -3.52 -25.73 1.71
CA LYS A 259 -3.25 -27.11 1.27
C LYS A 259 -4.28 -27.63 0.27
N ASP A 260 -5.47 -27.00 0.21
CA ASP A 260 -6.49 -27.35 -0.79
C ASP A 260 -5.94 -27.05 -2.20
N PRO A 261 -5.74 -28.07 -3.06
CA PRO A 261 -5.18 -27.89 -4.39
C PRO A 261 -6.11 -27.12 -5.35
N THR A 262 -7.36 -26.92 -4.98
CA THR A 262 -8.32 -26.15 -5.78
C THR A 262 -8.13 -24.63 -5.61
N ILE A 263 -7.43 -24.17 -4.56
CA ILE A 263 -7.08 -22.77 -4.39
C ILE A 263 -5.91 -22.44 -5.32
N LYS A 264 -6.11 -21.54 -6.27
CA LYS A 264 -5.13 -21.17 -7.29
C LYS A 264 -4.20 -20.05 -6.87
N ALA A 265 -4.70 -19.10 -6.07
CA ALA A 265 -3.93 -17.94 -5.67
C ALA A 265 -4.20 -17.54 -4.22
N LEU A 266 -3.20 -16.93 -3.59
CA LEU A 266 -3.28 -16.21 -2.32
C LEU A 266 -3.06 -14.72 -2.58
N PHE A 267 -3.98 -13.88 -2.14
CA PHE A 267 -3.82 -12.42 -2.09
C PHE A 267 -3.58 -11.99 -0.64
N PHE A 268 -2.49 -11.27 -0.42
CA PHE A 268 -1.98 -10.97 0.91
C PHE A 268 -1.51 -9.52 1.01
N VAL A 269 -1.98 -8.77 1.99
CA VAL A 269 -1.49 -7.42 2.32
C VAL A 269 -0.67 -7.51 3.59
N ASN A 270 0.63 -7.24 3.50
CA ASN A 270 1.55 -7.42 4.62
C ASN A 270 2.55 -6.26 4.77
N PRO A 271 2.51 -5.49 5.85
CA PRO A 271 1.54 -5.48 6.96
C PRO A 271 0.10 -5.25 6.52
N SER A 272 -0.85 -5.86 7.25
CA SER A 272 -2.27 -5.81 6.94
C SER A 272 -2.86 -4.39 7.00
N ASN A 273 -3.91 -4.15 6.26
CA ASN A 273 -4.71 -2.93 6.32
C ASN A 273 -6.19 -3.33 6.49
N PRO A 274 -6.81 -3.03 7.63
CA PRO A 274 -6.58 -1.91 8.54
C PRO A 274 -5.71 -2.16 9.77
N PRO A 275 -5.39 -3.41 10.24
CA PRO A 275 -4.69 -3.58 11.52
C PRO A 275 -3.28 -3.01 11.56
N SER A 276 -2.62 -2.90 10.40
CA SER A 276 -1.23 -2.43 10.28
C SER A 276 -0.22 -3.33 11.01
N VAL A 277 -0.43 -4.64 10.96
CA VAL A 277 0.38 -5.68 11.62
C VAL A 277 0.92 -6.64 10.58
N ALA A 278 2.23 -6.91 10.63
CA ALA A 278 2.88 -7.89 9.79
C ALA A 278 2.69 -9.31 10.33
N MET A 279 2.68 -10.29 9.44
CA MET A 279 2.71 -11.70 9.82
C MET A 279 3.99 -12.03 10.58
N ARG A 280 3.89 -12.79 11.67
CA ARG A 280 5.05 -13.24 12.46
C ARG A 280 5.96 -14.16 11.67
N ALA A 281 7.24 -14.18 12.05
CA ALA A 281 8.26 -14.97 11.35
C ALA A 281 7.94 -16.47 11.31
N ASN A 282 7.43 -17.07 12.38
CA ASN A 282 7.04 -18.48 12.40
C ASN A 282 5.88 -18.79 11.45
N SER A 283 4.85 -17.94 11.41
CA SER A 283 3.72 -18.08 10.47
C SER A 283 4.16 -17.87 9.03
N MET A 284 5.07 -16.92 8.79
CA MET A 284 5.69 -16.69 7.48
C MET A 284 6.48 -17.90 7.01
N GLN A 285 7.30 -18.49 7.90
CA GLN A 285 8.06 -19.71 7.60
C GLN A 285 7.15 -20.90 7.33
N ARG A 286 6.03 -21.05 8.09
CA ARG A 286 5.03 -22.09 7.83
C ARG A 286 4.39 -21.92 6.46
N LEU A 287 3.98 -20.71 6.11
CA LEU A 287 3.42 -20.41 4.81
C LEU A 287 4.42 -20.70 3.68
N ALA A 288 5.66 -20.27 3.84
CA ALA A 288 6.72 -20.53 2.87
C ALA A 288 6.98 -22.04 2.70
N ALA A 289 7.07 -22.80 3.81
CA ALA A 289 7.24 -24.25 3.77
C ALA A 289 6.05 -24.95 3.11
N LEU A 290 4.81 -24.48 3.34
CA LEU A 290 3.61 -25.00 2.68
C LEU A 290 3.70 -24.80 1.17
N VAL A 291 4.05 -23.59 0.72
CA VAL A 291 4.20 -23.29 -0.71
C VAL A 291 5.28 -24.17 -1.33
N GLN A 292 6.48 -24.23 -0.72
CA GLN A 292 7.61 -24.97 -1.26
C GLN A 292 7.39 -26.49 -1.32
N ASN A 293 6.76 -27.06 -0.30
CA ASN A 293 6.68 -28.52 -0.15
C ASN A 293 5.34 -29.13 -0.60
N ASN A 294 4.24 -28.36 -0.51
CA ASN A 294 2.90 -28.88 -0.77
C ASN A 294 2.23 -28.20 -1.97
N ARG A 295 2.52 -26.92 -2.20
CA ARG A 295 1.83 -26.10 -3.22
C ARG A 295 2.81 -25.27 -4.06
N PRO A 296 3.76 -25.93 -4.74
CA PRO A 296 4.70 -25.21 -5.61
C PRO A 296 4.03 -24.52 -6.82
N ASP A 297 2.76 -24.80 -7.03
CA ASP A 297 1.88 -24.21 -8.06
C ASP A 297 1.16 -22.95 -7.59
N LEU A 298 1.09 -22.69 -6.28
CA LEU A 298 0.29 -21.61 -5.72
C LEU A 298 0.82 -20.23 -6.16
N ILE A 299 -0.03 -19.45 -6.79
CA ILE A 299 0.24 -18.05 -7.10
C ILE A 299 0.13 -17.23 -5.79
N VAL A 300 1.12 -16.42 -5.51
CA VAL A 300 1.12 -15.49 -4.36
C VAL A 300 1.20 -14.07 -4.87
N VAL A 301 0.25 -13.22 -4.48
CA VAL A 301 0.29 -11.77 -4.72
C VAL A 301 0.37 -11.06 -3.37
N THR A 302 1.45 -10.31 -3.14
CA THR A 302 1.64 -9.57 -1.89
C THR A 302 1.72 -8.07 -2.13
N ASP A 303 0.98 -7.28 -1.32
CA ASP A 303 1.12 -5.82 -1.23
C ASP A 303 1.87 -5.46 0.05
N ASP A 304 3.10 -5.03 -0.10
CA ASP A 304 4.03 -4.77 1.01
C ASP A 304 4.22 -3.27 1.30
N VAL A 305 3.25 -2.43 0.92
CA VAL A 305 3.34 -0.97 1.03
C VAL A 305 3.71 -0.43 2.42
N TYR A 306 3.39 -1.16 3.48
CA TYR A 306 3.70 -0.78 4.87
C TYR A 306 4.93 -1.50 5.45
N GLY A 307 5.59 -2.37 4.69
CA GLY A 307 6.75 -3.15 5.14
C GLY A 307 7.89 -2.30 5.68
N THR A 308 8.15 -1.13 5.06
CA THR A 308 9.18 -0.17 5.50
C THR A 308 8.99 0.37 6.92
N PHE A 309 7.78 0.27 7.49
CA PHE A 309 7.49 0.71 8.87
C PHE A 309 7.76 -0.37 9.93
N VAL A 310 7.92 -1.64 9.54
CA VAL A 310 8.17 -2.76 10.47
C VAL A 310 9.66 -3.04 10.56
N PRO A 311 10.25 -3.11 11.79
CA PRO A 311 11.65 -3.47 11.95
C PRO A 311 11.92 -4.88 11.46
N GLY A 312 12.94 -5.05 10.59
CA GLY A 312 13.34 -6.37 10.09
C GLY A 312 12.27 -7.05 9.22
N PHE A 313 11.40 -6.28 8.58
CA PHE A 313 10.38 -6.81 7.67
C PHE A 313 10.98 -7.71 6.60
N ARG A 314 10.28 -8.81 6.31
CA ARG A 314 10.56 -9.70 5.19
C ARG A 314 9.27 -10.03 4.46
N SER A 315 9.29 -9.84 3.17
CA SER A 315 8.19 -10.14 2.25
C SER A 315 8.16 -11.61 1.84
N LEU A 316 7.02 -12.08 1.33
CA LEU A 316 6.93 -13.34 0.59
C LEU A 316 7.80 -13.35 -0.68
N MET A 317 8.14 -12.18 -1.22
CA MET A 317 9.17 -12.06 -2.28
C MET A 317 10.52 -12.65 -1.86
N ALA A 318 10.86 -12.56 -0.57
CA ALA A 318 12.11 -13.12 -0.05
C ALA A 318 12.01 -14.61 0.30
N GLU A 319 10.83 -15.07 0.71
CA GLU A 319 10.64 -16.44 1.23
C GLU A 319 10.25 -17.44 0.13
N VAL A 320 9.43 -17.01 -0.84
CA VAL A 320 8.95 -17.82 -1.97
C VAL A 320 8.98 -17.02 -3.28
N PRO A 321 10.18 -16.56 -3.70
CA PRO A 321 10.34 -15.61 -4.81
C PRO A 321 9.75 -16.11 -6.12
N GLN A 322 9.86 -17.41 -6.42
CA GLN A 322 9.36 -17.97 -7.69
C GLN A 322 7.83 -17.94 -7.80
N ASN A 323 7.14 -17.96 -6.66
CA ASN A 323 5.68 -17.99 -6.60
C ASN A 323 5.06 -16.61 -6.44
N THR A 324 5.88 -15.56 -6.18
CA THR A 324 5.39 -14.29 -5.68
C THR A 324 5.40 -13.20 -6.75
N ILE A 325 4.26 -12.54 -6.92
CA ILE A 325 4.12 -11.23 -7.54
C ILE A 325 4.11 -10.21 -6.41
N GLY A 326 5.18 -9.43 -6.29
CA GLY A 326 5.31 -8.39 -5.27
C GLY A 326 4.78 -7.04 -5.76
N VAL A 327 3.98 -6.37 -4.93
CA VAL A 327 3.53 -5.01 -5.16
C VAL A 327 4.10 -4.11 -4.08
N TYR A 328 4.70 -3.00 -4.50
CA TYR A 328 5.16 -1.97 -3.59
C TYR A 328 4.73 -0.58 -4.08
N SER A 329 4.39 0.30 -3.14
CA SER A 329 4.04 1.69 -3.45
C SER A 329 4.86 2.66 -2.61
N PHE A 330 5.46 3.64 -3.25
CA PHE A 330 6.21 4.73 -2.61
C PHE A 330 5.32 5.71 -1.84
N SER A 331 4.01 5.63 -2.07
CA SER A 331 3.00 6.60 -1.62
C SER A 331 3.06 6.91 -0.13
N LYS A 332 3.20 5.88 0.73
CA LYS A 332 3.05 6.02 2.18
C LYS A 332 4.34 6.45 2.84
N TYR A 333 5.42 5.75 2.56
CA TYR A 333 6.70 5.99 3.17
C TYR A 333 7.26 7.38 2.85
N PHE A 334 7.25 7.77 1.58
CA PHE A 334 7.79 9.05 1.14
C PHE A 334 6.78 10.21 1.09
N GLY A 335 5.53 9.96 1.49
CA GLY A 335 4.48 10.98 1.45
C GLY A 335 4.19 11.50 0.04
N CYS A 336 4.11 10.61 -0.95
CA CYS A 336 3.95 10.98 -2.36
C CYS A 336 2.70 10.35 -3.01
N THR A 337 1.60 10.25 -2.25
CA THR A 337 0.37 9.61 -2.72
C THR A 337 -0.17 10.17 -4.04
N GLY A 338 -0.04 11.49 -4.25
CA GLY A 338 -0.49 12.18 -5.46
C GLY A 338 0.39 11.92 -6.69
N TRP A 339 1.63 11.48 -6.52
CA TRP A 339 2.54 11.21 -7.64
C TRP A 339 2.35 9.81 -8.23
N ARG A 340 1.53 8.97 -7.62
CA ARG A 340 1.16 7.65 -8.14
C ARG A 340 2.37 6.75 -8.47
N LEU A 341 3.31 6.61 -7.55
CA LEU A 341 4.52 5.80 -7.74
C LEU A 341 4.32 4.40 -7.15
N GLY A 342 4.29 3.39 -8.00
CA GLY A 342 4.21 1.98 -7.61
C GLY A 342 4.99 1.08 -8.55
N VAL A 343 5.21 -0.14 -8.11
CA VAL A 343 5.89 -1.18 -8.91
C VAL A 343 5.28 -2.54 -8.70
N VAL A 344 5.35 -3.36 -9.74
CA VAL A 344 5.19 -4.82 -9.69
C VAL A 344 6.58 -5.43 -9.83
N ALA A 345 6.90 -6.41 -9.01
CA ALA A 345 8.18 -7.13 -9.04
C ALA A 345 7.93 -8.64 -9.16
N ILE A 346 8.58 -9.30 -10.11
CA ILE A 346 8.49 -10.74 -10.36
C ILE A 346 9.92 -11.29 -10.49
N HIS A 347 10.19 -12.39 -9.79
CA HIS A 347 11.50 -13.03 -9.87
C HIS A 347 11.78 -13.57 -11.29
N GLU A 348 13.01 -13.45 -11.77
CA GLU A 348 13.39 -13.88 -13.11
C GLU A 348 13.19 -15.38 -13.37
N ASP A 349 13.29 -16.21 -12.32
CA ASP A 349 12.90 -17.62 -12.33
C ASP A 349 11.56 -17.74 -11.57
N ASN A 350 10.44 -17.74 -12.29
CA ASN A 350 9.10 -17.72 -11.72
C ASN A 350 8.23 -18.86 -12.23
N ILE A 351 7.14 -19.13 -11.50
CA ILE A 351 6.18 -20.19 -11.88
C ILE A 351 5.25 -19.76 -13.01
N PHE A 352 5.06 -18.46 -13.22
CA PHE A 352 4.11 -17.90 -14.19
C PHE A 352 4.56 -18.23 -15.62
N ASP A 353 5.82 -17.93 -15.95
CA ASP A 353 6.42 -18.27 -17.24
C ASP A 353 6.41 -19.79 -17.48
N LYS A 354 6.71 -20.58 -16.43
CA LYS A 354 6.68 -22.05 -16.50
C LYS A 354 5.26 -22.58 -16.71
N ALA A 355 4.25 -21.98 -16.09
CA ALA A 355 2.85 -22.36 -16.25
C ALA A 355 2.33 -22.03 -17.66
N ILE A 356 2.60 -20.82 -18.17
CA ILE A 356 2.24 -20.41 -19.53
C ILE A 356 2.85 -21.36 -20.58
N ALA A 357 4.11 -21.74 -20.40
CA ALA A 357 4.78 -22.67 -21.33
C ALA A 357 4.14 -24.08 -21.36
N LYS A 358 3.42 -24.45 -20.27
CA LYS A 358 2.74 -25.76 -20.14
C LYS A 358 1.26 -25.72 -20.56
N LEU A 359 0.70 -24.58 -20.91
CA LEU A 359 -0.68 -24.47 -21.37
C LEU A 359 -0.94 -25.33 -22.60
N PRO A 360 -2.18 -25.78 -22.82
CA PRO A 360 -2.56 -26.50 -24.04
C PRO A 360 -2.16 -25.75 -25.31
N GLU A 361 -1.79 -26.47 -26.36
CA GLU A 361 -1.27 -25.89 -27.60
C GLU A 361 -2.24 -24.86 -28.24
N GLY A 362 -3.55 -25.12 -28.16
CA GLY A 362 -4.57 -24.18 -28.66
C GLY A 362 -4.50 -22.82 -27.96
N ILE A 363 -4.41 -22.84 -26.62
CA ILE A 363 -4.29 -21.62 -25.80
C ILE A 363 -2.95 -20.92 -26.08
N ARG A 364 -1.85 -21.68 -26.17
CA ARG A 364 -0.53 -21.08 -26.50
C ARG A 364 -0.55 -20.38 -27.88
N ARG A 365 -1.24 -20.95 -28.87
CA ARG A 365 -1.42 -20.32 -30.18
C ARG A 365 -2.25 -19.03 -30.10
N GLU A 366 -3.30 -19.02 -29.29
CA GLU A 366 -4.09 -17.83 -29.03
C GLU A 366 -3.24 -16.71 -28.41
N LEU A 367 -2.47 -17.03 -27.35
CA LEU A 367 -1.54 -16.10 -26.71
C LEU A 367 -0.47 -15.59 -27.67
N ASN A 368 0.10 -16.48 -28.50
CA ASN A 368 1.06 -16.08 -29.51
C ASN A 368 0.45 -15.13 -30.56
N THR A 369 -0.81 -15.33 -30.93
CA THR A 369 -1.53 -14.40 -31.82
C THR A 369 -1.75 -13.05 -31.13
N ARG A 370 -2.13 -13.05 -29.83
CA ARG A 370 -2.34 -11.84 -29.05
C ARG A 370 -1.08 -10.98 -28.95
N TYR A 371 0.06 -11.60 -28.64
CA TYR A 371 1.34 -10.89 -28.44
C TYR A 371 2.21 -10.81 -29.71
N GLY A 372 1.78 -11.45 -30.81
CA GLY A 372 2.50 -11.43 -32.09
C GLY A 372 2.82 -10.04 -32.65
N PRO A 373 1.94 -9.02 -32.48
CA PRO A 373 2.27 -7.66 -32.89
C PRO A 373 3.48 -7.04 -32.18
N LEU A 374 3.90 -7.58 -31.02
CA LEU A 374 5.00 -7.03 -30.23
C LEU A 374 6.36 -7.58 -30.62
N THR A 375 6.41 -8.83 -31.11
CA THR A 375 7.66 -9.53 -31.39
C THR A 375 7.44 -10.71 -32.35
N LEU A 376 8.52 -11.09 -33.03
CA LEU A 376 8.53 -12.32 -33.86
C LEU A 376 8.58 -13.60 -33.01
N HIS A 377 8.84 -13.50 -31.70
CA HIS A 377 8.96 -14.61 -30.76
C HIS A 377 8.02 -14.44 -29.55
N PRO A 378 6.70 -14.41 -29.76
CA PRO A 378 5.72 -14.17 -28.69
C PRO A 378 5.75 -15.24 -27.59
N GLU A 379 6.19 -16.46 -27.91
CA GLU A 379 6.37 -17.57 -26.96
C GLU A 379 7.47 -17.31 -25.91
N GLN A 380 8.37 -16.36 -26.17
CA GLN A 380 9.51 -16.04 -25.29
C GLN A 380 9.24 -14.81 -24.39
N ILE A 381 8.12 -14.12 -24.60
CA ILE A 381 7.77 -12.96 -23.77
C ILE A 381 7.52 -13.42 -22.33
N LYS A 382 8.25 -12.83 -21.37
CA LYS A 382 8.06 -13.07 -19.95
C LYS A 382 6.67 -12.61 -19.49
N PHE A 383 6.14 -13.22 -18.44
CA PHE A 383 4.85 -12.84 -17.88
C PHE A 383 4.77 -11.36 -17.48
N ILE A 384 5.84 -10.81 -16.90
CA ILE A 384 5.87 -9.39 -16.55
C ILE A 384 5.76 -8.48 -17.80
N ASP A 385 6.41 -8.84 -18.90
CA ASP A 385 6.34 -8.07 -20.15
C ASP A 385 4.98 -8.26 -20.87
N ARG A 386 4.33 -9.42 -20.69
CA ARG A 386 2.92 -9.63 -21.07
C ARG A 386 2.01 -8.71 -20.28
N MET A 387 2.24 -8.56 -18.96
CA MET A 387 1.49 -7.64 -18.11
C MET A 387 1.63 -6.18 -18.58
N VAL A 388 2.82 -5.77 -19.01
CA VAL A 388 3.03 -4.46 -19.62
C VAL A 388 2.17 -4.28 -20.86
N ALA A 389 2.15 -5.28 -21.75
CA ALA A 389 1.32 -5.25 -22.96
C ALA A 389 -0.18 -5.24 -22.64
N ASP A 390 -0.61 -6.06 -21.67
CA ASP A 390 -2.00 -6.14 -21.23
C ASP A 390 -2.47 -4.84 -20.56
N SER A 391 -1.62 -4.17 -19.80
CA SER A 391 -1.93 -2.87 -19.18
C SER A 391 -2.31 -1.81 -20.21
N ARG A 392 -1.72 -1.85 -21.40
CA ARG A 392 -2.07 -0.96 -22.52
C ARG A 392 -3.46 -1.26 -23.08
N CYS A 393 -3.85 -2.53 -23.09
CA CYS A 393 -5.21 -2.91 -23.53
C CYS A 393 -6.26 -2.42 -22.52
N VAL A 394 -5.98 -2.49 -21.23
CA VAL A 394 -6.88 -1.97 -20.17
C VAL A 394 -7.07 -0.46 -20.32
N ALA A 395 -6.00 0.27 -20.58
CA ALA A 395 -6.02 1.73 -20.68
C ALA A 395 -6.39 2.25 -22.09
N LEU A 396 -6.55 1.36 -23.09
CA LEU A 396 -6.69 1.71 -24.52
C LEU A 396 -5.57 2.65 -24.99
N ASN A 397 -4.38 2.47 -24.47
CA ASN A 397 -3.26 3.37 -24.65
C ASN A 397 -2.02 2.61 -25.13
N HIS A 398 -1.31 3.15 -26.13
CA HIS A 398 -0.05 2.58 -26.63
C HIS A 398 1.12 2.74 -25.65
N THR A 399 0.96 3.60 -24.65
CA THR A 399 2.00 4.05 -23.73
C THR A 399 1.53 3.98 -22.27
N ALA A 400 0.88 2.88 -21.89
CA ALA A 400 0.52 2.64 -20.49
C ALA A 400 1.79 2.50 -19.64
N GLY A 401 1.62 2.66 -18.33
CA GLY A 401 2.67 2.62 -17.36
C GLY A 401 3.08 4.01 -16.85
N LEU A 402 4.03 4.02 -15.94
CA LEU A 402 4.45 5.25 -15.26
C LEU A 402 5.23 6.16 -16.21
N SER A 403 4.89 7.46 -16.24
CA SER A 403 5.59 8.43 -17.06
C SER A 403 7.08 8.54 -16.70
N LEU A 404 7.91 8.97 -17.66
CA LEU A 404 9.35 9.09 -17.46
C LEU A 404 9.73 10.01 -16.29
N PRO A 405 9.16 11.23 -16.14
CA PRO A 405 9.44 12.08 -14.98
C PRO A 405 9.10 11.39 -13.64
N GLN A 406 8.03 10.62 -13.59
CA GLN A 406 7.65 9.87 -12.39
C GLN A 406 8.66 8.74 -12.08
N GLN A 407 9.23 8.09 -13.10
CA GLN A 407 10.29 7.11 -12.92
C GLN A 407 11.58 7.76 -12.39
N VAL A 408 11.92 8.98 -12.80
CA VAL A 408 13.03 9.76 -12.22
C VAL A 408 12.77 10.07 -10.74
N GLN A 409 11.55 10.46 -10.39
CA GLN A 409 11.18 10.66 -8.98
C GLN A 409 11.37 9.37 -8.17
N MET A 410 10.89 8.24 -8.68
CA MET A 410 11.04 6.92 -8.05
C MET A 410 12.51 6.56 -7.85
N THR A 411 13.35 6.83 -8.85
CA THR A 411 14.81 6.62 -8.79
C THR A 411 15.45 7.47 -7.69
N LEU A 412 15.11 8.75 -7.60
CA LEU A 412 15.63 9.64 -6.57
C LEU A 412 15.16 9.26 -5.16
N PHE A 413 13.92 8.83 -4.97
CA PHE A 413 13.44 8.29 -3.68
C PHE A 413 14.19 7.03 -3.29
N SER A 414 14.41 6.12 -4.22
CA SER A 414 15.16 4.89 -3.98
C SER A 414 16.62 5.16 -3.61
N LEU A 415 17.30 6.03 -4.35
CA LEU A 415 18.69 6.45 -4.05
C LEU A 415 18.78 7.18 -2.71
N PHE A 416 17.81 8.05 -2.38
CA PHE A 416 17.75 8.71 -1.08
C PHE A 416 17.72 7.69 0.07
N ALA A 417 16.88 6.64 -0.04
CA ALA A 417 16.81 5.59 0.98
C ALA A 417 18.04 4.67 0.99
N LEU A 418 18.64 4.37 -0.16
CA LEU A 418 19.87 3.58 -0.25
C LEU A 418 21.08 4.31 0.34
N LEU A 419 21.13 5.63 0.21
CA LEU A 419 22.18 6.50 0.74
C LEU A 419 22.02 6.81 2.23
N ASP A 420 20.81 6.66 2.79
CA ASP A 420 20.53 6.84 4.22
C ASP A 420 21.03 5.62 5.03
N LYS A 421 22.37 5.57 5.24
CA LYS A 421 23.04 4.45 5.93
C LYS A 421 22.61 4.29 7.39
N ASP A 422 22.18 5.36 8.02
CA ASP A 422 21.76 5.39 9.43
C ASP A 422 20.25 5.21 9.62
N ASP A 423 19.51 4.96 8.52
CA ASP A 423 18.05 4.87 8.49
C ASP A 423 17.36 6.08 9.16
N ARG A 424 17.91 7.29 9.01
CA ARG A 424 17.42 8.51 9.68
C ARG A 424 15.98 8.83 9.27
N TYR A 425 15.68 8.79 7.97
CA TYR A 425 14.33 9.05 7.47
C TYR A 425 13.33 7.97 7.95
N LYS A 426 13.76 6.72 7.95
CA LYS A 426 12.97 5.59 8.47
C LYS A 426 12.66 5.75 9.95
N LYS A 427 13.64 6.13 10.77
CA LYS A 427 13.46 6.41 12.19
C LYS A 427 12.46 7.54 12.43
N LEU A 428 12.58 8.66 11.68
CA LEU A 428 11.66 9.80 11.79
C LEU A 428 10.21 9.41 11.47
N THR A 429 9.97 8.72 10.34
CA THR A 429 8.61 8.34 9.94
C THR A 429 7.97 7.33 10.90
N LYS A 430 8.76 6.39 11.42
CA LYS A 430 8.29 5.43 12.43
C LYS A 430 7.98 6.10 13.76
N GLU A 431 8.81 7.05 14.19
CA GLU A 431 8.59 7.81 15.43
C GLU A 431 7.29 8.62 15.37
N ILE A 432 6.99 9.23 14.22
CA ILE A 432 5.72 9.96 14.01
C ILE A 432 4.52 9.05 14.29
N VAL A 433 4.43 7.90 13.61
CA VAL A 433 3.27 7.01 13.72
C VAL A 433 3.17 6.37 15.11
N LYS A 434 4.32 6.02 15.71
CA LYS A 434 4.39 5.44 17.06
C LYS A 434 3.87 6.39 18.14
N ARG A 435 4.35 7.66 18.17
CA ARG A 435 3.90 8.62 19.19
C ARG A 435 2.42 8.98 19.02
N ARG A 436 1.90 8.99 17.79
CA ARG A 436 0.47 9.19 17.51
C ARG A 436 -0.38 8.03 17.99
N LEU A 437 0.09 6.79 17.80
CA LEU A 437 -0.55 5.62 18.38
C LEU A 437 -0.57 5.70 19.91
N GLN A 438 0.55 6.07 20.54
CA GLN A 438 0.62 6.26 21.99
C GLN A 438 -0.35 7.34 22.46
N ALA A 439 -0.44 8.47 21.76
CA ALA A 439 -1.38 9.55 22.09
C ALA A 439 -2.84 9.10 21.99
N LEU A 440 -3.19 8.32 20.94
CA LEU A 440 -4.55 7.77 20.77
C LEU A 440 -4.92 6.86 21.96
N TRP A 441 -4.04 5.94 22.36
CA TRP A 441 -4.27 5.04 23.50
C TRP A 441 -4.32 5.78 24.82
N ALA A 442 -3.47 6.77 25.03
CA ALA A 442 -3.50 7.63 26.21
C ALA A 442 -4.84 8.40 26.30
N GLY A 443 -5.35 8.94 25.20
CA GLY A 443 -6.66 9.60 25.17
C GLY A 443 -7.83 8.68 25.51
N MET A 444 -7.71 7.38 25.23
CA MET A 444 -8.69 6.38 25.65
C MET A 444 -8.49 5.89 27.10
N ASN A 445 -7.44 6.33 27.77
CA ASN A 445 -7.04 5.81 29.08
C ASN A 445 -6.83 4.28 29.10
N LEU A 446 -6.24 3.75 28.02
CA LEU A 446 -5.96 2.32 27.85
C LEU A 446 -4.46 2.06 27.76
N PRO A 447 -3.96 0.94 28.31
CA PRO A 447 -2.56 0.55 28.10
C PRO A 447 -2.35 0.13 26.65
N LEU A 448 -1.26 0.62 26.02
CA LEU A 448 -0.84 0.17 24.70
C LEU A 448 0.09 -1.04 24.85
N PRO A 449 -0.33 -2.25 24.48
CA PRO A 449 0.53 -3.42 24.54
C PRO A 449 1.65 -3.34 23.51
N PRO A 450 2.87 -3.78 23.83
CA PRO A 450 3.97 -3.84 22.89
C PRO A 450 3.68 -4.88 21.80
N ASP A 451 4.05 -4.57 20.56
CA ASP A 451 3.99 -5.50 19.43
C ASP A 451 5.05 -5.10 18.39
N ALA A 452 6.02 -5.97 18.16
CA ALA A 452 7.12 -5.72 17.23
C ALA A 452 6.69 -5.84 15.76
N MET A 453 5.53 -6.46 15.48
CA MET A 453 5.02 -6.66 14.13
C MET A 453 4.17 -5.49 13.63
N ARG A 454 3.90 -4.49 14.45
CA ARG A 454 3.11 -3.34 14.04
C ARG A 454 3.92 -2.36 13.18
N ALA A 455 3.32 -1.96 12.07
CA ALA A 455 3.77 -0.82 11.28
C ALA A 455 3.29 0.53 11.86
N ASP A 456 2.32 0.50 12.75
CA ASP A 456 1.71 1.67 13.42
C ASP A 456 1.17 2.73 12.43
N TYR A 457 0.92 2.38 11.16
CA TYR A 457 0.40 3.32 10.17
C TYR A 457 -1.10 3.57 10.33
N TYR A 458 -1.81 2.53 10.76
CA TYR A 458 -3.20 2.56 11.20
C TYR A 458 -3.34 1.90 12.56
N ALA A 459 -4.45 2.21 13.22
CA ALA A 459 -4.92 1.49 14.39
C ALA A 459 -6.32 0.94 14.12
N THR A 460 -6.56 -0.32 14.48
CA THR A 460 -7.90 -0.92 14.51
C THR A 460 -8.29 -1.15 15.95
N LEU A 461 -9.42 -0.57 16.32
CA LEU A 461 -9.99 -0.66 17.66
C LEU A 461 -11.27 -1.50 17.59
N ASP A 462 -11.27 -2.65 18.24
CA ASP A 462 -12.49 -3.44 18.44
C ASP A 462 -13.20 -2.96 19.72
N ILE A 463 -14.34 -2.34 19.54
CA ILE A 463 -15.13 -1.74 20.61
C ILE A 463 -15.72 -2.81 21.52
N MET A 464 -16.05 -4.01 21.00
CA MET A 464 -16.59 -5.09 21.82
C MET A 464 -15.52 -5.68 22.75
N VAL A 465 -14.31 -5.90 22.24
CA VAL A 465 -13.16 -6.32 23.08
C VAL A 465 -12.87 -5.28 24.16
N TRP A 466 -12.90 -4.00 23.80
CA TRP A 466 -12.71 -2.93 24.78
C TRP A 466 -13.84 -2.88 25.82
N ALA A 467 -15.11 -2.98 25.39
CA ALA A 467 -16.28 -2.98 26.25
C ALA A 467 -16.26 -4.16 27.23
N GLU A 468 -15.95 -5.38 26.75
CA GLU A 468 -15.86 -6.58 27.58
C GLU A 468 -14.80 -6.45 28.66
N LYS A 469 -13.61 -5.97 28.27
CA LYS A 469 -12.48 -5.81 29.20
C LYS A 469 -12.75 -4.77 30.29
N THR A 470 -13.47 -3.69 29.96
CA THR A 470 -13.72 -2.57 30.90
C THR A 470 -14.99 -2.70 31.73
N HIS A 471 -16.02 -3.32 31.17
CA HIS A 471 -17.35 -3.35 31.77
C HIS A 471 -17.95 -4.76 31.86
N GLY A 472 -17.29 -5.77 31.31
CA GLY A 472 -17.71 -7.17 31.34
C GLY A 472 -18.74 -7.56 30.27
N PRO A 473 -19.04 -8.88 30.17
CA PRO A 473 -19.86 -9.43 29.09
C PRO A 473 -21.31 -8.92 29.09
N ALA A 474 -21.87 -8.57 30.25
CA ALA A 474 -23.24 -8.03 30.34
C ALA A 474 -23.39 -6.69 29.60
N PHE A 475 -22.35 -5.86 29.61
CA PHE A 475 -22.35 -4.61 28.84
C PHE A 475 -22.24 -4.87 27.34
N VAL A 476 -21.46 -5.87 26.92
CA VAL A 476 -21.38 -6.29 25.51
C VAL A 476 -22.75 -6.73 24.99
N GLU A 477 -23.47 -7.55 25.73
CA GLU A 477 -24.84 -7.98 25.36
C GLU A 477 -25.81 -6.80 25.32
N PHE A 478 -25.67 -5.84 26.24
CA PHE A 478 -26.47 -4.61 26.21
C PHE A 478 -26.19 -3.80 24.92
N LEU A 479 -24.89 -3.66 24.52
CA LEU A 479 -24.53 -2.96 23.29
C LEU A 479 -25.14 -3.64 22.06
N LYS A 480 -24.96 -4.95 21.90
CA LYS A 480 -25.52 -5.72 20.77
C LYS A 480 -27.04 -5.58 20.66
N LYS A 481 -27.74 -5.55 21.78
CA LYS A 481 -29.21 -5.47 21.81
C LYS A 481 -29.71 -4.07 21.48
N ASN A 482 -29.01 -3.01 21.89
CA ASN A 482 -29.57 -1.66 21.93
C ASN A 482 -28.95 -0.71 20.92
N TYR A 483 -27.78 -1.05 20.33
CA TYR A 483 -27.02 -0.18 19.44
C TYR A 483 -26.69 -0.89 18.12
N HIS A 484 -26.31 -0.09 17.14
CA HIS A 484 -25.79 -0.52 15.85
C HIS A 484 -24.29 -0.25 15.78
N PRO A 485 -23.46 -1.08 15.12
CA PRO A 485 -22.02 -0.84 14.99
C PRO A 485 -21.65 0.58 14.50
N PHE A 486 -22.47 1.13 13.60
CA PHE A 486 -22.23 2.46 13.02
C PHE A 486 -22.62 3.63 13.94
N ASP A 487 -23.35 3.41 15.03
CA ASP A 487 -23.75 4.46 15.97
C ASP A 487 -22.53 5.25 16.49
N VAL A 488 -21.40 4.56 16.69
CA VAL A 488 -20.15 5.18 17.13
C VAL A 488 -19.59 6.13 16.07
N LEU A 489 -19.58 5.73 14.80
CA LEU A 489 -19.06 6.54 13.70
C LEU A 489 -19.93 7.79 13.47
N PHE A 490 -21.25 7.62 13.48
CA PHE A 490 -22.17 8.74 13.33
C PHE A 490 -22.12 9.69 14.52
N ALA A 491 -22.02 9.16 15.76
CA ALA A 491 -21.86 9.99 16.95
C ALA A 491 -20.55 10.81 16.93
N LEU A 492 -19.45 10.21 16.47
CA LEU A 492 -18.18 10.92 16.30
C LEU A 492 -18.29 12.03 15.24
N ALA A 493 -18.90 11.74 14.10
CA ALA A 493 -19.06 12.71 13.02
C ALA A 493 -19.96 13.89 13.43
N GLU A 494 -21.14 13.61 14.00
CA GLU A 494 -22.15 14.63 14.32
C GLU A 494 -21.82 15.46 15.56
N LYS A 495 -21.27 14.81 16.62
CA LYS A 495 -21.02 15.51 17.89
C LYS A 495 -19.62 16.10 17.99
N PHE A 496 -18.64 15.50 17.32
CA PHE A 496 -17.24 15.83 17.49
C PHE A 496 -16.54 16.25 16.19
N SER A 497 -17.26 16.28 15.07
CA SER A 497 -16.68 16.54 13.74
C SER A 497 -15.50 15.62 13.41
N THR A 498 -15.55 14.34 13.88
CA THR A 498 -14.47 13.37 13.71
C THR A 498 -14.91 12.22 12.81
N VAL A 499 -14.09 11.96 11.77
CA VAL A 499 -14.35 10.93 10.76
C VAL A 499 -13.34 9.80 10.90
N LEU A 500 -13.86 8.59 11.15
CA LEU A 500 -13.13 7.32 11.15
C LEU A 500 -13.73 6.39 10.11
N LEU A 501 -13.11 5.23 9.84
CA LEU A 501 -13.67 4.20 8.98
C LEU A 501 -14.13 2.99 9.79
N ASN A 502 -15.19 2.34 9.33
CA ASN A 502 -15.65 1.06 9.87
C ASN A 502 -14.67 -0.07 9.50
N GLY A 503 -14.42 -0.98 10.43
CA GLY A 503 -13.54 -2.14 10.17
C GLY A 503 -14.21 -3.24 9.37
N SER A 504 -15.55 -3.40 9.49
CA SER A 504 -16.32 -4.42 8.75
C SER A 504 -16.16 -4.31 7.23
N GLY A 505 -16.03 -3.09 6.70
CA GLY A 505 -15.79 -2.89 5.27
C GLY A 505 -14.40 -3.35 4.78
N PHE A 506 -13.54 -3.79 5.67
CA PHE A 506 -12.24 -4.43 5.38
C PHE A 506 -12.26 -5.92 5.74
N ALA A 507 -13.44 -6.51 5.90
CA ALA A 507 -13.65 -7.83 6.47
C ALA A 507 -13.02 -8.01 7.88
N GLY A 508 -13.00 -6.93 8.67
CA GLY A 508 -12.69 -6.94 10.09
C GLY A 508 -13.95 -7.07 10.95
N PRO A 509 -13.83 -7.07 12.30
CA PRO A 509 -14.98 -7.15 13.19
C PRO A 509 -15.98 -6.00 12.96
N ASP A 510 -17.28 -6.29 13.03
CA ASP A 510 -18.37 -5.32 12.79
C ASP A 510 -18.26 -4.09 13.69
N TRP A 511 -17.93 -4.29 14.95
CA TRP A 511 -17.78 -3.23 15.94
C TRP A 511 -16.36 -2.66 16.01
N SER A 512 -15.64 -2.68 14.93
CA SER A 512 -14.31 -2.10 14.89
C SER A 512 -14.24 -0.82 14.07
N VAL A 513 -13.32 0.04 14.45
CA VAL A 513 -13.02 1.29 13.75
C VAL A 513 -11.55 1.36 13.39
N ARG A 514 -11.26 1.90 12.20
CA ARG A 514 -9.90 2.18 11.74
C ARG A 514 -9.57 3.66 11.89
N VAL A 515 -8.46 3.95 12.54
CA VAL A 515 -7.88 5.29 12.69
C VAL A 515 -6.57 5.36 11.88
N SER A 516 -6.46 6.30 10.96
CA SER A 516 -5.19 6.60 10.28
C SER A 516 -4.29 7.41 11.21
N LEU A 517 -3.07 6.93 11.46
CA LEU A 517 -2.08 7.61 12.30
C LEU A 517 -1.13 8.50 11.48
N ALA A 518 -1.36 8.60 10.17
CA ALA A 518 -0.44 9.25 9.26
C ALA A 518 -0.83 10.69 8.88
N ASN A 519 -2.09 11.09 9.01
CA ASN A 519 -2.61 12.23 8.24
C ASN A 519 -3.07 13.44 9.07
N LEU A 520 -3.08 13.36 10.38
CA LEU A 520 -3.43 14.47 11.27
C LEU A 520 -2.21 14.92 12.11
N PRO A 521 -2.20 16.13 12.66
CA PRO A 521 -1.19 16.55 13.61
C PRO A 521 -1.27 15.75 14.91
N ASP A 522 -0.18 15.71 15.67
CA ASP A 522 0.00 14.80 16.80
C ASP A 522 -1.05 14.96 17.92
N GLU A 523 -1.44 16.21 18.20
CA GLU A 523 -2.44 16.56 19.22
C GLU A 523 -3.86 16.06 18.90
N ALA A 524 -4.14 15.77 17.65
CA ALA A 524 -5.45 15.25 17.24
C ALA A 524 -5.73 13.85 17.78
N TYR A 525 -4.70 13.03 18.00
CA TYR A 525 -4.88 11.63 18.34
C TYR A 525 -5.33 11.39 19.77
N SER A 526 -4.81 12.15 20.74
CA SER A 526 -5.33 12.14 22.11
C SER A 526 -6.81 12.55 22.14
N LYS A 527 -7.15 13.61 21.40
CA LYS A 527 -8.53 14.09 21.28
C LYS A 527 -9.46 13.04 20.66
N ILE A 528 -9.04 12.33 19.61
CA ILE A 528 -9.83 11.22 19.03
C ILE A 528 -10.05 10.11 20.08
N GLY A 529 -9.04 9.76 20.86
CA GLY A 529 -9.16 8.79 21.95
C GLY A 529 -10.17 9.21 23.03
N GLU A 530 -10.13 10.46 23.47
CA GLU A 530 -11.07 11.04 24.42
C GLU A 530 -12.51 11.05 23.90
N GLN A 531 -12.70 11.37 22.63
CA GLN A 531 -14.00 11.37 21.96
C GLN A 531 -14.60 9.96 21.86
N LEU A 532 -13.78 8.96 21.49
CA LEU A 532 -14.18 7.55 21.48
C LEU A 532 -14.64 7.12 22.88
N THR A 533 -13.88 7.44 23.92
CA THR A 533 -14.24 7.15 25.30
C THR A 533 -15.56 7.82 25.70
N THR A 534 -15.76 9.07 25.30
CA THR A 534 -16.99 9.83 25.59
C THR A 534 -18.20 9.17 24.94
N VAL A 535 -18.11 8.72 23.68
CA VAL A 535 -19.19 8.02 22.99
C VAL A 535 -19.55 6.71 23.68
N VAL A 536 -18.54 5.90 24.07
CA VAL A 536 -18.75 4.64 24.79
C VAL A 536 -19.33 4.90 26.19
N GLN A 537 -18.90 5.96 26.88
CA GLN A 537 -19.40 6.33 28.20
C GLN A 537 -20.90 6.67 28.21
N VAL A 538 -21.43 7.23 27.13
CA VAL A 538 -22.89 7.46 26.99
C VAL A 538 -23.65 6.14 27.03
N ALA A 539 -23.15 5.10 26.33
CA ALA A 539 -23.76 3.77 26.38
C ALA A 539 -23.64 3.11 27.76
N VAL A 540 -22.50 3.28 28.44
CA VAL A 540 -22.30 2.79 29.83
C VAL A 540 -23.29 3.41 30.79
N ASN A 541 -23.53 4.71 30.69
CA ASN A 541 -24.49 5.41 31.54
C ASN A 541 -25.91 4.92 31.29
N ALA A 542 -26.31 4.69 30.05
CA ALA A 542 -27.60 4.12 29.69
C ALA A 542 -27.79 2.69 30.25
N TRP A 543 -26.76 1.85 30.15
CA TRP A 543 -26.73 0.51 30.71
C TRP A 543 -26.93 0.50 32.22
N LYS A 544 -26.17 1.33 32.93
CA LYS A 544 -26.29 1.45 34.40
C LYS A 544 -27.68 1.95 34.85
N ALA A 545 -28.24 2.90 34.12
CA ALA A 545 -29.60 3.40 34.41
C ALA A 545 -30.66 2.32 34.22
N GLN A 546 -30.51 1.45 33.21
CA GLN A 546 -31.43 0.32 33.00
C GLN A 546 -31.28 -0.78 34.07
N ALA A 547 -30.05 -0.99 34.58
CA ALA A 547 -29.83 -1.98 35.65
C ALA A 547 -30.33 -1.51 37.02
N SER A 548 -30.57 -0.20 37.17
CA SER A 548 -31.07 0.42 38.41
C SER A 548 -32.58 0.64 38.42
N ALA A 549 -33.25 0.43 37.28
CA ALA A 549 -34.70 0.54 37.10
C ALA A 549 -35.37 -0.84 37.14
#